data_53369d33d9f0e07769382105f30a5336
#
_entry.id   53369d33d9f0e07769382105f30a5336
#
_cell.length_a   1.000
_cell.length_b   1.000
_cell.length_c   1.000
_cell.angle_alpha   90.00
_cell.angle_beta   90.00
_cell.angle_gamma   90.00
#
_symmetry.space_group_name_H-M   'P 1'
#
loop_
_entity.id
_entity.type
_entity.pdbx_description
1 polymer ?
#
loop_
_entity_poly.entity_id
_entity_poly.type
_entity_poly.pdbx_seq_one_letter_code
_entity_poly.pdbx_strand_id
1 'polypeptide(L)'
;MCKKYEIIAQKTINVQFDKILYIILSSEINRLYPKGRKINIMQNFISRFQEIVKTCWATPAVSDYRSATLTYADMAHEIEKMHLVWREAGLVKGDKISLNARSSANWAVVFMAATTGGYVACQLFNGFTPVDTQKFVHHSDSKILFTEKAIFEGMDFETMPRVIAVFDMKSMELLASRGNFAEIYARREELFAAAHPNGFNADAVEYELPGMDELCCLNYTSGSTGNPKGVMLSVKCISSNVESFLFHCPYRPGESFLSVLPFTHIFGLLADMLSCVCAGMHLTVLGMPPAPSILKDAMQLVRPRVVMMVPLVLSKLAEFAIGEFVNSKTGKARLDDYKHNPEFCMALRTILLSYMGGNCEVIITGGAAIPEYIEDLLITKLQMPFVTGYGMTECGPLISLGHLGQYKLKSCGEIIERMEARIDSSDPYNMVGEVLVRGDNLLLGYYKNPEAESEVFTKDGWFRTGDLGTIDCDGTLFLVGRCKSMLLSSNGQNVYPEEIEVKMNALPYIAESIVVQRGEKFVALIVPNAEQLASEGVNAETYSVVMEKNIEALNKLIPAYSQISDFELRDEPFAKTPKGSIKRYLYK
;
A
#
# COMPACT_ATOMS: atom_id res chain seq x y z
N MET A 1 -7.81 54.75 19.93
CA MET A 1 -6.65 53.98 20.39
C MET A 1 -7.01 52.56 20.84
N CYS A 2 -8.10 52.32 21.55
CA CYS A 2 -8.45 50.97 22.04
C CYS A 2 -8.59 49.86 20.95
N LYS A 3 -9.26 50.13 19.82
CA LYS A 3 -9.40 49.11 18.75
C LYS A 3 -8.11 48.64 18.11
N LYS A 4 -7.04 49.43 18.12
CA LYS A 4 -5.75 49.08 17.58
C LYS A 4 -4.95 48.15 18.50
N TYR A 5 -5.17 48.27 19.81
CA TYR A 5 -4.55 47.39 20.82
C TYR A 5 -5.26 46.04 20.93
N GLU A 6 -6.58 45.99 20.74
CA GLU A 6 -7.33 44.72 20.68
C GLU A 6 -6.92 43.87 19.47
N ILE A 7 -6.72 44.47 18.30
CA ILE A 7 -6.26 43.75 17.09
C ILE A 7 -4.79 43.27 17.26
N ILE A 8 -3.92 44.04 17.93
CA ILE A 8 -2.54 43.63 18.21
C ILE A 8 -2.51 42.54 19.28
N ALA A 9 -3.32 42.66 20.34
CA ALA A 9 -3.43 41.63 21.36
C ALA A 9 -3.98 40.31 20.80
N GLN A 10 -5.01 40.36 19.97
CA GLN A 10 -5.56 39.19 19.30
C GLN A 10 -4.56 38.53 18.32
N LYS A 11 -3.80 39.33 17.57
CA LYS A 11 -2.71 38.80 16.71
C LYS A 11 -1.56 38.19 17.52
N THR A 12 -1.21 38.76 18.64
CA THR A 12 -0.13 38.27 19.52
C THR A 12 -0.57 36.99 20.25
N ILE A 13 -1.82 36.90 20.68
CA ILE A 13 -2.38 35.69 21.30
C ILE A 13 -2.46 34.54 20.28
N ASN A 14 -2.88 34.78 19.04
CA ASN A 14 -2.94 33.75 18.00
C ASN A 14 -1.54 33.24 17.63
N VAL A 15 -0.54 34.12 17.48
CA VAL A 15 0.85 33.69 17.17
C VAL A 15 1.49 32.95 18.35
N GLN A 16 1.15 33.28 19.59
CA GLN A 16 1.59 32.50 20.76
C GLN A 16 0.86 31.18 20.90
N PHE A 17 -0.45 31.12 20.59
CA PHE A 17 -1.24 29.90 20.62
C PHE A 17 -0.75 28.90 19.54
N ASP A 18 -0.45 29.36 18.34
CA ASP A 18 0.12 28.53 17.27
C ASP A 18 1.52 28.02 17.61
N LYS A 19 2.36 28.86 18.22
CA LYS A 19 3.68 28.43 18.73
C LYS A 19 3.57 27.44 19.88
N ILE A 20 2.65 27.65 20.81
CA ILE A 20 2.42 26.76 21.96
C ILE A 20 1.81 25.43 21.46
N LEU A 21 0.84 25.45 20.54
CA LEU A 21 0.25 24.27 19.95
C LEU A 21 1.30 23.50 19.11
N TYR A 22 2.13 24.19 18.33
CA TYR A 22 3.25 23.60 17.61
C TYR A 22 4.32 23.00 18.55
N ILE A 23 4.64 23.68 19.66
CA ILE A 23 5.59 23.19 20.67
C ILE A 23 5.01 21.99 21.41
N ILE A 24 3.72 21.99 21.75
CA ILE A 24 3.03 20.87 22.41
C ILE A 24 2.97 19.68 21.44
N LEU A 25 2.52 19.89 20.21
CA LEU A 25 2.48 18.85 19.18
C LEU A 25 3.89 18.32 18.84
N SER A 26 4.88 19.18 18.70
CA SER A 26 6.26 18.75 18.44
C SER A 26 6.89 18.07 19.64
N SER A 27 6.57 18.45 20.88
CA SER A 27 7.04 17.77 22.09
C SER A 27 6.36 16.41 22.28
N GLU A 28 5.07 16.29 22.01
CA GLU A 28 4.36 15.01 22.01
C GLU A 28 4.80 14.11 20.86
N ILE A 29 5.01 14.65 19.66
CA ILE A 29 5.59 13.93 18.52
C ILE A 29 7.00 13.43 18.86
N ASN A 30 7.88 14.28 19.40
CA ASN A 30 9.22 13.85 19.83
C ASN A 30 9.20 12.87 21.01
N ARG A 31 8.17 12.89 21.85
CA ARG A 31 7.95 11.92 22.92
C ARG A 31 7.42 10.57 22.39
N LEU A 32 6.60 10.61 21.34
CA LEU A 32 6.08 9.42 20.66
C LEU A 32 7.12 8.82 19.69
N TYR A 33 7.96 9.66 19.07
CA TYR A 33 8.96 9.29 18.06
C TYR A 33 10.33 9.88 18.39
N PRO A 34 11.00 9.41 19.47
CA PRO A 34 12.30 9.94 19.87
C PRO A 34 13.37 9.60 18.83
N LYS A 35 14.06 10.64 18.31
CA LYS A 35 15.25 10.44 17.47
C LYS A 35 16.30 9.61 18.20
N GLY A 36 16.86 8.61 17.50
CA GLY A 36 17.93 7.77 18.05
C GLY A 36 17.46 6.56 18.87
N ARG A 37 16.18 6.20 18.85
CA ARG A 37 15.72 4.94 19.39
C ARG A 37 16.36 3.80 18.59
N LYS A 38 17.24 3.02 19.21
CA LYS A 38 17.80 1.84 18.55
C LYS A 38 16.73 0.76 18.48
N ILE A 39 16.48 0.22 17.29
CA ILE A 39 15.69 -0.99 17.14
C ILE A 39 16.52 -2.13 17.77
N ASN A 40 15.92 -2.80 18.76
CA ASN A 40 16.51 -3.94 19.45
C ASN A 40 16.64 -5.16 18.51
N ILE A 41 17.04 -6.30 19.06
CA ILE A 41 17.07 -7.58 18.32
C ILE A 41 15.73 -7.79 17.65
N MET A 42 15.76 -8.10 16.33
CA MET A 42 14.55 -8.38 15.55
C MET A 42 13.79 -9.55 16.12
N GLN A 43 12.53 -9.32 16.46
CA GLN A 43 11.63 -10.39 16.91
C GLN A 43 10.98 -11.04 15.68
N ASN A 44 10.94 -12.38 15.65
CA ASN A 44 10.15 -13.12 14.68
C ASN A 44 8.68 -12.71 14.81
N PHE A 45 8.03 -12.29 13.72
CA PHE A 45 6.64 -11.81 13.75
C PHE A 45 5.65 -12.86 14.24
N ILE A 46 5.94 -14.17 14.03
CA ILE A 46 5.12 -15.28 14.52
C ILE A 46 5.22 -15.37 16.05
N SER A 47 6.42 -15.25 16.62
CA SER A 47 6.61 -15.20 18.07
C SER A 47 5.87 -14.00 18.67
N ARG A 48 5.96 -12.84 18.04
CA ARG A 48 5.21 -11.65 18.45
C ARG A 48 3.70 -11.88 18.41
N PHE A 49 3.19 -12.44 17.31
CA PHE A 49 1.77 -12.77 17.18
C PHE A 49 1.32 -13.75 18.25
N GLN A 50 2.12 -14.79 18.55
CA GLN A 50 1.84 -15.72 19.64
C GLN A 50 1.71 -15.01 21.00
N GLU A 51 2.63 -14.10 21.31
CA GLU A 51 2.57 -13.29 22.54
C GLU A 51 1.29 -12.42 22.58
N ILE A 52 0.92 -11.80 21.45
CA ILE A 52 -0.31 -11.01 21.34
C ILE A 52 -1.54 -11.89 21.53
N VAL A 53 -1.61 -13.06 20.90
CA VAL A 53 -2.73 -14.01 21.10
C VAL A 53 -2.88 -14.37 22.57
N LYS A 54 -1.77 -14.68 23.25
CA LYS A 54 -1.78 -15.03 24.68
C LYS A 54 -2.24 -13.86 25.57
N THR A 55 -1.80 -12.65 25.27
CA THR A 55 -2.07 -11.47 26.12
C THR A 55 -3.41 -10.79 25.80
N CYS A 56 -3.86 -10.88 24.56
CA CYS A 56 -5.10 -10.26 24.06
C CYS A 56 -6.22 -11.28 23.81
N TRP A 57 -6.19 -12.45 24.47
CA TRP A 57 -7.05 -13.61 24.20
C TRP A 57 -8.52 -13.28 23.95
N ALA A 58 -9.15 -12.51 24.84
CA ALA A 58 -10.58 -12.17 24.76
C ALA A 58 -10.87 -10.86 24.03
N THR A 59 -9.85 -10.18 23.47
CA THR A 59 -10.07 -8.90 22.78
C THR A 59 -10.42 -9.12 21.31
N PRO A 60 -11.17 -8.20 20.68
CA PRO A 60 -11.41 -8.22 19.24
C PRO A 60 -10.11 -8.28 18.43
N ALA A 61 -10.02 -9.19 17.47
CA ALA A 61 -8.87 -9.37 16.58
C ALA A 61 -9.18 -8.93 15.15
N VAL A 62 -10.22 -9.50 14.53
CA VAL A 62 -10.55 -9.23 13.14
C VAL A 62 -12.05 -9.32 12.88
N SER A 63 -12.55 -8.46 11.99
CA SER A 63 -13.93 -8.51 11.48
C SER A 63 -13.98 -8.04 10.05
N ASP A 64 -14.96 -8.51 9.28
CA ASP A 64 -15.37 -7.82 8.06
C ASP A 64 -16.25 -6.61 8.42
N TYR A 65 -16.22 -5.60 7.58
CA TYR A 65 -17.04 -4.40 7.77
C TYR A 65 -18.53 -4.74 7.92
N ARG A 66 -19.12 -4.30 9.04
CA ARG A 66 -20.53 -4.60 9.43
C ARG A 66 -20.83 -6.09 9.61
N SER A 67 -19.87 -6.89 10.02
CA SER A 67 -20.01 -8.31 10.27
C SER A 67 -19.64 -8.69 11.71
N ALA A 68 -19.77 -9.97 12.03
CA ALA A 68 -19.35 -10.50 13.33
C ALA A 68 -17.84 -10.32 13.52
N THR A 69 -17.44 -10.13 14.78
CA THR A 69 -16.04 -9.95 15.16
C THR A 69 -15.49 -11.24 15.74
N LEU A 70 -14.34 -11.66 15.26
CA LEU A 70 -13.53 -12.72 15.87
C LEU A 70 -12.60 -12.09 16.90
N THR A 71 -12.52 -12.70 18.08
CA THR A 71 -11.50 -12.39 19.08
C THR A 71 -10.16 -13.05 18.72
N TYR A 72 -9.07 -12.71 19.41
CA TYR A 72 -7.81 -13.42 19.26
C TYR A 72 -7.95 -14.91 19.67
N ALA A 73 -8.85 -15.23 20.61
CA ALA A 73 -9.21 -16.59 20.96
C ALA A 73 -9.86 -17.33 19.77
N ASP A 74 -10.88 -16.72 19.15
CA ASP A 74 -11.56 -17.32 17.99
C ASP A 74 -10.60 -17.55 16.84
N MET A 75 -9.73 -16.56 16.58
CA MET A 75 -8.69 -16.66 15.55
C MET A 75 -7.71 -17.81 15.85
N ALA A 76 -7.27 -17.95 17.11
CA ALA A 76 -6.38 -19.04 17.52
C ALA A 76 -7.04 -20.43 17.40
N HIS A 77 -8.32 -20.55 17.74
CA HIS A 77 -9.08 -21.79 17.57
C HIS A 77 -9.15 -22.21 16.09
N GLU A 78 -9.49 -21.27 15.20
CA GLU A 78 -9.58 -21.59 13.76
C GLU A 78 -8.19 -21.91 13.17
N ILE A 79 -7.14 -21.21 13.58
CA ILE A 79 -5.75 -21.51 13.21
C ILE A 79 -5.38 -22.94 13.62
N GLU A 80 -5.62 -23.33 14.88
CA GLU A 80 -5.28 -24.65 15.38
C GLU A 80 -6.07 -25.75 14.67
N LYS A 81 -7.36 -25.57 14.42
CA LYS A 81 -8.16 -26.52 13.62
C LYS A 81 -7.57 -26.73 12.22
N MET A 82 -7.12 -25.65 11.55
CA MET A 82 -6.45 -25.77 10.25
C MET A 82 -5.12 -26.53 10.38
N HIS A 83 -4.31 -26.25 11.38
CA HIS A 83 -3.06 -26.96 11.63
C HIS A 83 -3.27 -28.46 11.82
N LEU A 84 -4.28 -28.85 12.62
CA LEU A 84 -4.61 -30.25 12.85
C LEU A 84 -5.06 -30.95 11.57
N VAL A 85 -5.96 -30.32 10.80
CA VAL A 85 -6.44 -30.86 9.51
C VAL A 85 -5.28 -30.99 8.51
N TRP A 86 -4.43 -29.98 8.37
CA TRP A 86 -3.34 -29.99 7.40
C TRP A 86 -2.27 -31.02 7.74
N ARG A 87 -1.92 -31.15 9.03
CA ARG A 87 -1.00 -32.21 9.49
C ARG A 87 -1.55 -33.62 9.26
N GLU A 88 -2.84 -33.85 9.60
CA GLU A 88 -3.49 -35.13 9.37
C GLU A 88 -3.61 -35.46 7.87
N ALA A 89 -3.78 -34.45 7.02
CA ALA A 89 -3.78 -34.59 5.56
C ALA A 89 -2.37 -34.77 4.95
N GLY A 90 -1.31 -34.81 5.79
CA GLY A 90 0.06 -35.05 5.36
C GLY A 90 0.80 -33.84 4.79
N LEU A 91 0.36 -32.61 5.08
CA LEU A 91 1.16 -31.43 4.75
C LEU A 91 2.39 -31.38 5.66
N VAL A 92 3.51 -30.95 5.07
CA VAL A 92 4.77 -30.80 5.76
C VAL A 92 5.27 -29.35 5.71
N LYS A 93 6.16 -28.98 6.60
CA LYS A 93 6.79 -27.66 6.64
C LYS A 93 7.33 -27.25 5.26
N GLY A 94 7.04 -26.03 4.83
CA GLY A 94 7.41 -25.49 3.51
C GLY A 94 6.43 -25.81 2.39
N ASP A 95 5.41 -26.67 2.61
CA ASP A 95 4.30 -26.81 1.66
C ASP A 95 3.59 -25.47 1.48
N LYS A 96 3.02 -25.25 0.31
CA LYS A 96 2.49 -23.96 -0.09
C LYS A 96 0.97 -23.95 -0.10
N ILE A 97 0.41 -22.85 0.39
CA ILE A 97 -1.02 -22.57 0.47
C ILE A 97 -1.31 -21.30 -0.31
N SER A 98 -2.07 -21.42 -1.40
CA SER A 98 -2.45 -20.28 -2.25
C SER A 98 -3.69 -19.57 -1.72
N LEU A 99 -3.63 -18.23 -1.70
CA LEU A 99 -4.71 -17.34 -1.31
C LEU A 99 -5.02 -16.40 -2.49
N ASN A 100 -6.16 -16.63 -3.15
CA ASN A 100 -6.66 -15.85 -4.28
C ASN A 100 -8.09 -15.40 -4.01
N ALA A 101 -8.27 -14.41 -3.16
CA ALA A 101 -9.57 -13.86 -2.82
C ALA A 101 -9.45 -12.40 -2.38
N ARG A 102 -10.58 -11.72 -2.28
CA ARG A 102 -10.66 -10.39 -1.66
C ARG A 102 -10.27 -10.49 -0.19
N SER A 103 -9.72 -9.38 0.33
CA SER A 103 -9.40 -9.25 1.76
C SER A 103 -10.64 -9.48 2.60
N SER A 104 -10.50 -10.28 3.66
CA SER A 104 -11.56 -10.62 4.60
C SER A 104 -10.95 -11.07 5.94
N ALA A 105 -11.77 -11.19 6.97
CA ALA A 105 -11.38 -11.77 8.24
C ALA A 105 -10.83 -13.20 8.06
N ASN A 106 -11.53 -14.04 7.28
CA ASN A 106 -11.06 -15.39 6.97
C ASN A 106 -9.71 -15.39 6.26
N TRP A 107 -9.48 -14.42 5.35
CA TRP A 107 -8.18 -14.30 4.67
C TRP A 107 -7.04 -14.09 5.66
N ALA A 108 -7.24 -13.23 6.67
CA ALA A 108 -6.24 -13.00 7.72
C ALA A 108 -6.01 -14.27 8.56
N VAL A 109 -7.07 -14.98 8.95
CA VAL A 109 -6.98 -16.25 9.69
C VAL A 109 -6.19 -17.30 8.89
N VAL A 110 -6.53 -17.49 7.59
CA VAL A 110 -5.85 -18.48 6.73
C VAL A 110 -4.38 -18.14 6.52
N PHE A 111 -4.05 -16.85 6.32
CA PHE A 111 -2.66 -16.42 6.19
C PHE A 111 -1.86 -16.71 7.47
N MET A 112 -2.44 -16.39 8.63
CA MET A 112 -1.79 -16.67 9.90
C MET A 112 -1.69 -18.18 10.14
N ALA A 113 -2.71 -18.97 9.80
CA ALA A 113 -2.63 -20.43 9.89
C ALA A 113 -1.51 -20.99 9.00
N ALA A 114 -1.36 -20.49 7.78
CA ALA A 114 -0.27 -20.93 6.91
C ALA A 114 1.11 -20.63 7.54
N THR A 115 1.34 -19.38 7.93
CA THR A 115 2.66 -18.96 8.42
C THR A 115 3.01 -19.52 9.80
N THR A 116 2.03 -19.59 10.72
CA THR A 116 2.22 -20.14 12.08
C THR A 116 2.30 -21.67 12.11
N GLY A 117 1.88 -22.35 11.03
CA GLY A 117 2.05 -23.79 10.86
C GLY A 117 3.35 -24.18 10.14
N GLY A 118 4.22 -23.21 9.84
CA GLY A 118 5.46 -23.44 9.09
C GLY A 118 5.26 -23.67 7.58
N TYR A 119 4.09 -23.33 7.05
CA TYR A 119 3.78 -23.39 5.62
C TYR A 119 4.07 -22.04 4.94
N VAL A 120 4.15 -22.04 3.61
CA VAL A 120 4.39 -20.84 2.81
C VAL A 120 3.08 -20.29 2.27
N ALA A 121 2.73 -19.06 2.62
CA ALA A 121 1.57 -18.39 2.09
C ALA A 121 1.86 -17.84 0.68
N CYS A 122 1.14 -18.34 -0.33
CA CYS A 122 1.24 -17.87 -1.71
C CYS A 122 0.12 -16.89 -2.03
N GLN A 123 0.45 -15.62 -2.12
CA GLN A 123 -0.52 -14.57 -2.40
C GLN A 123 -0.68 -14.37 -3.90
N LEU A 124 -1.88 -14.61 -4.37
CA LEU A 124 -2.28 -14.39 -5.75
C LEU A 124 -3.25 -13.21 -5.80
N PHE A 125 -3.02 -12.30 -6.73
CA PHE A 125 -3.88 -11.14 -6.88
C PHE A 125 -5.32 -11.57 -7.21
N ASN A 126 -6.29 -11.05 -6.47
CA ASN A 126 -7.71 -11.40 -6.60
C ASN A 126 -8.37 -10.98 -7.93
N GLY A 127 -7.70 -10.13 -8.71
CA GLY A 127 -8.12 -9.76 -10.07
C GLY A 127 -7.53 -10.64 -11.18
N PHE A 128 -6.83 -11.73 -10.85
CA PHE A 128 -6.40 -12.71 -11.86
C PHE A 128 -7.60 -13.47 -12.39
N THR A 129 -7.55 -13.78 -13.71
CA THR A 129 -8.52 -14.67 -14.33
C THR A 129 -8.42 -16.09 -13.74
N PRO A 130 -9.48 -16.94 -13.86
CA PRO A 130 -9.37 -18.34 -13.47
C PRO A 130 -8.17 -19.06 -14.08
N VAL A 131 -7.87 -18.81 -15.37
CA VAL A 131 -6.73 -19.39 -16.08
C VAL A 131 -5.40 -18.93 -15.50
N ASP A 132 -5.24 -17.63 -15.21
CA ASP A 132 -4.02 -17.11 -14.61
C ASP A 132 -3.84 -17.64 -13.19
N THR A 133 -4.90 -17.67 -12.39
CA THR A 133 -4.89 -18.22 -11.04
C THR A 133 -4.44 -19.67 -11.04
N GLN A 134 -5.04 -20.50 -11.91
CA GLN A 134 -4.65 -21.92 -12.09
C GLN A 134 -3.17 -22.07 -12.47
N LYS A 135 -2.66 -21.24 -13.40
CA LYS A 135 -1.26 -21.22 -13.80
C LYS A 135 -0.34 -20.93 -12.61
N PHE A 136 -0.69 -19.95 -11.75
CA PHE A 136 0.15 -19.60 -10.60
C PHE A 136 0.06 -20.61 -9.46
N VAL A 137 -1.10 -21.20 -9.22
CA VAL A 137 -1.29 -22.32 -8.28
C VAL A 137 -0.41 -23.50 -8.71
N HIS A 138 -0.39 -23.81 -10.00
CA HIS A 138 0.49 -24.86 -10.54
C HIS A 138 1.97 -24.49 -10.43
N HIS A 139 2.36 -23.26 -10.81
CA HIS A 139 3.74 -22.78 -10.75
C HIS A 139 4.28 -22.76 -9.31
N SER A 140 3.45 -22.36 -8.33
CA SER A 140 3.84 -22.31 -6.92
C SER A 140 3.96 -23.70 -6.26
N ASP A 141 3.50 -24.78 -6.90
CA ASP A 141 3.37 -26.12 -6.32
C ASP A 141 2.45 -26.17 -5.07
N SER A 142 1.42 -25.32 -5.05
CA SER A 142 0.53 -25.24 -3.90
C SER A 142 -0.25 -26.53 -3.64
N LYS A 143 -0.42 -26.86 -2.36
CA LYS A 143 -1.18 -28.02 -1.88
C LYS A 143 -2.62 -27.70 -1.59
N ILE A 144 -2.90 -26.49 -1.15
CA ILE A 144 -4.24 -26.01 -0.85
C ILE A 144 -4.47 -24.68 -1.57
N LEU A 145 -5.69 -24.47 -2.02
CA LEU A 145 -6.12 -23.21 -2.61
C LEU A 145 -7.34 -22.67 -1.86
N PHE A 146 -7.23 -21.44 -1.37
CA PHE A 146 -8.35 -20.64 -0.91
C PHE A 146 -8.64 -19.57 -1.97
N THR A 147 -9.87 -19.60 -2.53
CA THR A 147 -10.27 -18.70 -3.63
C THR A 147 -11.75 -18.31 -3.50
N GLU A 148 -12.24 -17.44 -4.35
CA GLU A 148 -13.68 -17.18 -4.46
C GLU A 148 -14.33 -18.28 -5.31
N LYS A 149 -15.50 -18.79 -4.89
CA LYS A 149 -16.23 -19.86 -5.61
C LYS A 149 -16.42 -19.55 -7.09
N ALA A 150 -16.76 -18.29 -7.41
CA ALA A 150 -16.93 -17.86 -8.80
C ALA A 150 -15.64 -17.95 -9.65
N ILE A 151 -14.48 -17.78 -9.03
CA ILE A 151 -13.18 -17.95 -9.69
C ILE A 151 -12.91 -19.44 -9.92
N PHE A 152 -13.18 -20.28 -8.90
CA PHE A 152 -12.97 -21.72 -8.99
C PHE A 152 -13.85 -22.39 -10.06
N GLU A 153 -15.09 -21.94 -10.24
CA GLU A 153 -16.00 -22.44 -11.28
C GLU A 153 -15.45 -22.29 -12.71
N GLY A 154 -14.51 -21.36 -12.91
CA GLY A 154 -13.79 -21.17 -14.17
C GLY A 154 -12.47 -21.93 -14.28
N MET A 155 -12.13 -22.77 -13.29
CA MET A 155 -10.89 -23.56 -13.26
C MET A 155 -11.17 -25.05 -13.56
N ASP A 156 -10.13 -25.73 -14.04
CA ASP A 156 -10.15 -27.19 -14.15
C ASP A 156 -9.28 -27.79 -13.02
N PHE A 157 -9.95 -28.34 -12.00
CA PHE A 157 -9.28 -28.94 -10.84
C PHE A 157 -8.33 -30.08 -11.23
N GLU A 158 -8.68 -30.86 -12.28
CA GLU A 158 -7.86 -32.00 -12.72
C GLU A 158 -6.48 -31.58 -13.24
N THR A 159 -6.35 -30.36 -13.74
CA THR A 159 -5.07 -29.83 -14.21
C THR A 159 -4.17 -29.30 -13.07
N MET A 160 -4.66 -29.35 -11.83
CA MET A 160 -3.89 -28.98 -10.63
C MET A 160 -3.60 -30.20 -9.73
N PRO A 161 -2.82 -31.20 -10.19
CA PRO A 161 -2.70 -32.49 -9.51
C PRO A 161 -2.04 -32.43 -8.12
N ARG A 162 -1.33 -31.35 -7.81
CA ARG A 162 -0.71 -31.13 -6.48
C ARG A 162 -1.68 -30.55 -5.46
N VAL A 163 -2.78 -29.93 -5.90
CA VAL A 163 -3.80 -29.35 -5.02
C VAL A 163 -4.67 -30.46 -4.46
N ILE A 164 -4.64 -30.65 -3.16
CA ILE A 164 -5.42 -31.68 -2.45
C ILE A 164 -6.75 -31.14 -1.93
N ALA A 165 -6.91 -29.81 -1.76
CA ALA A 165 -8.14 -29.18 -1.33
C ALA A 165 -8.28 -27.76 -1.89
N VAL A 166 -9.53 -27.39 -2.22
CA VAL A 166 -9.93 -26.05 -2.61
C VAL A 166 -11.06 -25.57 -1.72
N PHE A 167 -10.93 -24.37 -1.18
CA PHE A 167 -11.92 -23.76 -0.29
C PHE A 167 -12.43 -22.45 -0.87
N ASP A 168 -13.71 -22.17 -0.64
CA ASP A 168 -14.23 -20.81 -0.77
C ASP A 168 -13.77 -19.96 0.40
N MET A 169 -13.02 -18.92 0.13
CA MET A 169 -12.46 -18.04 1.18
C MET A 169 -13.54 -17.36 2.02
N LYS A 170 -14.68 -17.06 1.44
CA LYS A 170 -15.76 -16.33 2.11
C LYS A 170 -16.52 -17.20 3.11
N SER A 171 -16.94 -18.39 2.69
CA SER A 171 -17.75 -19.31 3.49
C SER A 171 -16.93 -20.37 4.22
N MET A 172 -15.65 -20.54 3.88
CA MET A 172 -14.80 -21.65 4.31
C MET A 172 -15.34 -23.03 3.90
N GLU A 173 -16.21 -23.09 2.90
CA GLU A 173 -16.74 -24.31 2.31
C GLU A 173 -15.67 -25.04 1.51
N LEU A 174 -15.55 -26.35 1.68
CA LEU A 174 -14.70 -27.20 0.85
C LEU A 174 -15.37 -27.39 -0.52
N LEU A 175 -14.79 -26.80 -1.57
CA LEU A 175 -15.32 -26.83 -2.94
C LEU A 175 -14.90 -28.08 -3.71
N ALA A 176 -13.65 -28.54 -3.50
CA ALA A 176 -13.09 -29.74 -4.12
C ALA A 176 -11.99 -30.33 -3.26
N SER A 177 -11.79 -31.64 -3.35
CA SER A 177 -10.69 -32.31 -2.65
C SER A 177 -10.23 -33.60 -3.35
N ARG A 178 -9.04 -34.09 -2.98
CA ARG A 178 -8.47 -35.37 -3.42
C ARG A 178 -8.17 -36.26 -2.22
N GLY A 179 -8.11 -37.57 -2.47
CA GLY A 179 -7.86 -38.55 -1.44
C GLY A 179 -8.90 -38.53 -0.33
N ASN A 180 -8.47 -38.64 0.90
CA ASN A 180 -9.31 -38.65 2.09
C ASN A 180 -9.47 -37.26 2.75
N PHE A 181 -9.07 -36.16 2.07
CA PHE A 181 -9.08 -34.82 2.67
C PHE A 181 -10.47 -34.41 3.16
N ALA A 182 -11.53 -34.71 2.40
CA ALA A 182 -12.91 -34.38 2.78
C ALA A 182 -13.33 -35.07 4.09
N GLU A 183 -12.91 -36.32 4.29
CA GLU A 183 -13.18 -37.09 5.52
C GLU A 183 -12.42 -36.50 6.72
N ILE A 184 -11.16 -36.13 6.52
CA ILE A 184 -10.35 -35.45 7.55
C ILE A 184 -11.00 -34.11 7.92
N TYR A 185 -11.34 -33.29 6.93
CA TYR A 185 -11.96 -31.99 7.16
C TYR A 185 -13.32 -32.07 7.87
N ALA A 186 -14.12 -33.07 7.54
CA ALA A 186 -15.41 -33.32 8.21
C ALA A 186 -15.25 -33.61 9.70
N ARG A 187 -14.11 -34.20 10.10
CA ARG A 187 -13.78 -34.54 11.48
C ARG A 187 -12.97 -33.46 12.23
N ARG A 188 -12.84 -32.27 11.68
CA ARG A 188 -11.99 -31.21 12.25
C ARG A 188 -12.30 -30.86 13.71
N GLU A 189 -13.58 -30.89 14.11
CA GLU A 189 -13.99 -30.66 15.50
C GLU A 189 -13.58 -31.84 16.42
N GLU A 190 -13.66 -33.06 15.92
CA GLU A 190 -13.21 -34.26 16.66
C GLU A 190 -11.69 -34.24 16.82
N LEU A 191 -10.93 -33.87 15.78
CA LEU A 191 -9.47 -33.73 15.84
C LEU A 191 -9.09 -32.65 16.85
N PHE A 192 -9.80 -31.53 16.86
CA PHE A 192 -9.55 -30.44 17.81
C PHE A 192 -9.84 -30.88 19.25
N ALA A 193 -10.99 -31.53 19.52
CA ALA A 193 -11.33 -32.02 20.84
C ALA A 193 -10.35 -33.10 21.33
N ALA A 194 -9.88 -33.98 20.46
CA ALA A 194 -8.89 -35.00 20.77
C ALA A 194 -7.51 -34.42 21.12
N ALA A 195 -7.08 -33.36 20.39
CA ALA A 195 -5.83 -32.68 20.67
C ALA A 195 -5.87 -31.86 21.97
N HIS A 196 -7.03 -31.35 22.33
CA HIS A 196 -7.21 -30.45 23.48
C HIS A 196 -8.30 -30.96 24.45
N PRO A 197 -8.12 -32.14 25.09
CA PRO A 197 -9.14 -32.76 25.95
C PRO A 197 -9.47 -31.95 27.21
N ASN A 198 -8.57 -31.07 27.64
CA ASN A 198 -8.76 -30.16 28.76
C ASN A 198 -9.19 -28.74 28.34
N GLY A 199 -9.56 -28.55 27.08
CA GLY A 199 -9.86 -27.26 26.49
C GLY A 199 -8.61 -26.57 25.92
N PHE A 200 -8.85 -25.66 24.99
CA PHE A 200 -7.80 -24.84 24.34
C PHE A 200 -7.90 -23.40 24.86
N ASN A 201 -6.84 -22.91 25.43
CA ASN A 201 -6.75 -21.56 26.01
C ASN A 201 -5.45 -20.86 25.61
N ALA A 202 -5.23 -19.65 26.08
CA ALA A 202 -4.06 -18.84 25.76
C ALA A 202 -2.71 -19.58 26.05
N ASP A 203 -2.62 -20.35 27.14
CA ASP A 203 -1.37 -21.04 27.48
C ASP A 203 -1.06 -22.22 26.55
N ALA A 204 -2.11 -22.79 25.93
CA ALA A 204 -1.97 -23.90 24.98
C ALA A 204 -1.54 -23.47 23.58
N VAL A 205 -1.49 -22.16 23.30
CA VAL A 205 -1.08 -21.66 21.99
C VAL A 205 0.42 -21.81 21.79
N GLU A 206 0.79 -22.68 20.86
CA GLU A 206 2.17 -22.87 20.41
C GLU A 206 2.23 -22.93 18.89
N TYR A 207 3.04 -22.05 18.29
CA TYR A 207 3.20 -21.94 16.84
C TYR A 207 4.59 -22.40 16.42
N GLU A 208 4.67 -22.92 15.19
CA GLU A 208 5.96 -23.19 14.56
C GLU A 208 6.73 -21.88 14.36
N LEU A 209 8.01 -21.90 14.75
CA LEU A 209 8.91 -20.75 14.60
C LEU A 209 9.97 -21.06 13.53
N PRO A 210 9.67 -20.81 12.24
CA PRO A 210 10.66 -20.97 11.17
C PRO A 210 11.87 -20.08 11.41
N GLY A 211 13.03 -20.50 10.89
CA GLY A 211 14.24 -19.68 10.91
C GLY A 211 14.06 -18.39 10.13
N MET A 212 14.79 -17.34 10.53
CA MET A 212 14.63 -16.00 9.95
C MET A 212 14.87 -15.95 8.42
N ASP A 213 15.72 -16.81 7.88
CA ASP A 213 16.03 -16.89 6.45
C ASP A 213 15.14 -17.89 5.70
N GLU A 214 14.18 -18.55 6.38
CA GLU A 214 13.27 -19.47 5.69
C GLU A 214 12.19 -18.71 4.91
N LEU A 215 11.77 -19.30 3.78
CA LEU A 215 10.69 -18.77 2.95
C LEU A 215 9.36 -18.80 3.72
N CYS A 216 8.75 -17.63 3.85
CA CYS A 216 7.49 -17.45 4.56
C CYS A 216 6.33 -17.13 3.60
N CYS A 217 6.64 -16.29 2.60
CA CYS A 217 5.62 -15.74 1.71
C CYS A 217 6.10 -15.73 0.27
N LEU A 218 5.21 -16.10 -0.65
CA LEU A 218 5.46 -16.04 -2.09
C LEU A 218 4.41 -15.10 -2.72
N ASN A 219 4.85 -13.88 -3.10
CA ASN A 219 3.97 -12.87 -3.67
C ASN A 219 4.16 -12.74 -5.17
N TYR A 220 3.12 -13.00 -5.97
CA TYR A 220 3.19 -12.88 -7.42
C TYR A 220 2.97 -11.43 -7.87
N THR A 221 3.95 -10.91 -8.60
CA THR A 221 3.89 -9.56 -9.18
C THR A 221 3.58 -9.63 -10.68
N SER A 222 2.89 -8.62 -11.18
CA SER A 222 2.49 -8.54 -12.60
C SER A 222 3.63 -8.24 -13.58
N GLY A 223 4.88 -8.35 -13.17
CA GLY A 223 6.09 -8.11 -13.96
C GLY A 223 5.99 -7.07 -15.08
N SER A 224 6.91 -6.14 -15.20
CA SER A 224 6.95 -5.15 -16.31
C SER A 224 7.09 -5.77 -17.72
N THR A 225 7.43 -7.05 -17.79
CA THR A 225 7.62 -7.81 -19.02
C THR A 225 6.41 -8.67 -19.41
N GLY A 226 5.28 -8.58 -18.66
CA GLY A 226 4.06 -9.35 -18.91
C GLY A 226 4.05 -10.76 -18.30
N ASN A 227 5.18 -11.28 -17.84
CA ASN A 227 5.25 -12.56 -17.11
C ASN A 227 5.39 -12.27 -15.60
N PRO A 228 4.40 -12.65 -14.78
CA PRO A 228 4.48 -12.47 -13.35
C PRO A 228 5.63 -13.25 -12.73
N LYS A 229 6.31 -12.61 -11.76
CA LYS A 229 7.40 -13.21 -10.99
C LYS A 229 6.92 -13.53 -9.58
N GLY A 230 7.25 -14.70 -9.07
CA GLY A 230 7.00 -15.06 -7.67
C GLY A 230 8.12 -14.52 -6.79
N VAL A 231 7.88 -13.44 -6.08
CA VAL A 231 8.83 -12.82 -5.14
C VAL A 231 8.88 -13.64 -3.87
N MET A 232 10.04 -14.18 -3.51
CA MET A 232 10.26 -14.99 -2.31
C MET A 232 10.62 -14.09 -1.12
N LEU A 233 9.79 -14.06 -0.08
CA LEU A 233 10.01 -13.26 1.12
C LEU A 233 10.25 -14.17 2.33
N SER A 234 11.34 -13.90 3.04
CA SER A 234 11.72 -14.64 4.25
C SER A 234 10.94 -14.21 5.47
N VAL A 235 10.98 -15.01 6.52
CA VAL A 235 10.50 -14.63 7.86
C VAL A 235 11.19 -13.33 8.32
N LYS A 236 12.49 -13.15 8.04
CA LYS A 236 13.26 -11.95 8.33
C LYS A 236 12.68 -10.71 7.65
N CYS A 237 12.44 -10.80 6.35
CA CYS A 237 11.85 -9.71 5.57
C CYS A 237 10.49 -9.27 6.16
N ILE A 238 9.62 -10.23 6.43
CA ILE A 238 8.29 -9.95 7.03
C ILE A 238 8.44 -9.35 8.43
N SER A 239 9.27 -9.93 9.29
CA SER A 239 9.49 -9.44 10.67
C SER A 239 10.06 -8.03 10.70
N SER A 240 11.04 -7.74 9.84
CA SER A 240 11.65 -6.42 9.72
C SER A 240 10.64 -5.35 9.32
N ASN A 241 9.77 -5.65 8.35
CA ASN A 241 8.70 -4.75 7.94
C ASN A 241 7.67 -4.52 9.05
N VAL A 242 7.22 -5.60 9.73
CA VAL A 242 6.30 -5.48 10.87
C VAL A 242 6.91 -4.59 11.96
N GLU A 243 8.16 -4.81 12.33
CA GLU A 243 8.83 -3.95 13.33
C GLU A 243 8.92 -2.49 12.89
N SER A 244 9.21 -2.22 11.62
CA SER A 244 9.27 -0.86 11.09
C SER A 244 7.92 -0.17 11.18
N PHE A 245 6.82 -0.83 10.80
CA PHE A 245 5.48 -0.25 10.97
C PHE A 245 5.12 -0.03 12.44
N LEU A 246 5.43 -1.00 13.32
CA LEU A 246 5.19 -0.85 14.77
C LEU A 246 6.04 0.27 15.40
N PHE A 247 7.19 0.56 14.82
CA PHE A 247 8.06 1.64 15.29
C PHE A 247 7.56 3.02 14.83
N HIS A 248 7.11 3.15 13.57
CA HIS A 248 6.74 4.42 12.97
C HIS A 248 5.26 4.78 13.11
N CYS A 249 4.38 3.82 13.44
CA CYS A 249 2.95 4.05 13.55
C CYS A 249 2.49 4.02 15.01
N PRO A 250 1.53 4.87 15.41
CA PRO A 250 1.04 4.92 16.79
C PRO A 250 0.01 3.81 17.07
N TYR A 251 0.37 2.55 16.78
CA TYR A 251 -0.47 1.40 17.08
C TYR A 251 -0.60 1.17 18.58
N ARG A 252 -1.80 0.85 19.04
CA ARG A 252 -2.09 0.55 20.45
C ARG A 252 -2.98 -0.67 20.56
N PRO A 253 -2.64 -1.63 21.44
CA PRO A 253 -3.48 -2.81 21.68
C PRO A 253 -4.93 -2.42 22.04
N GLY A 254 -5.90 -3.16 21.50
CA GLY A 254 -7.33 -2.94 21.73
C GLY A 254 -7.97 -1.80 20.92
N GLU A 255 -7.20 -0.96 20.24
CA GLU A 255 -7.75 0.05 19.32
C GLU A 255 -8.12 -0.56 17.97
N SER A 256 -8.99 0.14 17.23
CA SER A 256 -9.48 -0.33 15.94
C SER A 256 -8.70 0.27 14.77
N PHE A 257 -8.50 -0.54 13.74
CA PHE A 257 -7.89 -0.17 12.47
C PHE A 257 -8.85 -0.51 11.32
N LEU A 258 -8.98 0.37 10.32
CA LEU A 258 -9.73 0.09 9.10
C LEU A 258 -8.79 -0.24 7.97
N SER A 259 -8.79 -1.49 7.52
CA SER A 259 -8.05 -1.90 6.34
C SER A 259 -8.84 -1.61 5.07
N VAL A 260 -8.21 -0.85 4.17
CA VAL A 260 -8.76 -0.52 2.85
C VAL A 260 -7.89 -1.06 1.71
N LEU A 261 -6.69 -1.52 2.02
CA LEU A 261 -5.73 -2.04 1.05
C LEU A 261 -5.96 -3.55 0.83
N PRO A 262 -5.78 -4.05 -0.39
CA PRO A 262 -5.87 -5.49 -0.65
C PRO A 262 -4.71 -6.27 0.03
N PHE A 263 -5.01 -7.35 0.77
CA PHE A 263 -3.99 -8.21 1.41
C PHE A 263 -3.16 -9.01 0.40
N THR A 264 -3.63 -9.16 -0.81
CA THR A 264 -2.87 -9.75 -1.91
C THR A 264 -1.75 -8.83 -2.42
N HIS A 265 -1.77 -7.54 -2.05
CA HIS A 265 -0.66 -6.62 -2.21
C HIS A 265 0.16 -6.57 -0.93
N ILE A 266 1.48 -6.62 -1.08
CA ILE A 266 2.39 -6.67 0.08
C ILE A 266 2.22 -5.46 1.01
N PHE A 267 1.86 -4.28 0.50
CA PHE A 267 1.59 -3.10 1.32
C PHE A 267 0.37 -3.33 2.22
N GLY A 268 -0.74 -3.81 1.70
CA GLY A 268 -1.92 -4.15 2.49
C GLY A 268 -1.67 -5.32 3.45
N LEU A 269 -0.90 -6.33 3.02
CA LEU A 269 -0.52 -7.44 3.89
C LEU A 269 0.23 -6.95 5.13
N LEU A 270 1.32 -6.18 4.93
CA LEU A 270 2.23 -5.82 6.01
C LEU A 270 1.71 -4.63 6.83
N ALA A 271 1.31 -3.56 6.15
CA ALA A 271 0.92 -2.34 6.82
C ALA A 271 -0.46 -2.43 7.47
N ASP A 272 -1.48 -2.99 6.76
CA ASP A 272 -2.83 -3.08 7.29
C ASP A 272 -3.00 -4.32 8.18
N MET A 273 -2.69 -5.52 7.67
CA MET A 273 -3.04 -6.76 8.34
C MET A 273 -2.01 -7.17 9.40
N LEU A 274 -0.78 -7.51 9.00
CA LEU A 274 0.20 -8.11 9.92
C LEU A 274 0.59 -7.16 11.04
N SER A 275 0.88 -5.89 10.73
CA SER A 275 1.25 -4.92 11.76
C SER A 275 0.12 -4.70 12.75
N CYS A 276 -1.14 -4.68 12.28
CA CYS A 276 -2.31 -4.53 13.12
C CYS A 276 -2.48 -5.73 14.09
N VAL A 277 -2.49 -6.97 13.56
CA VAL A 277 -2.68 -8.16 14.41
C VAL A 277 -1.49 -8.41 15.33
N CYS A 278 -0.26 -8.08 14.90
CA CYS A 278 0.94 -8.13 15.73
C CYS A 278 1.04 -6.99 16.76
N ALA A 279 0.18 -5.98 16.65
CA ALA A 279 0.04 -4.90 17.64
C ALA A 279 -1.08 -5.14 18.65
N GLY A 280 -1.83 -6.22 18.55
CA GLY A 280 -2.98 -6.49 19.43
C GLY A 280 -4.20 -5.61 19.14
N MET A 281 -4.35 -5.09 17.93
CA MET A 281 -5.44 -4.22 17.53
C MET A 281 -6.64 -5.01 16.98
N HIS A 282 -7.78 -4.36 16.85
CA HIS A 282 -8.94 -4.87 16.12
C HIS A 282 -8.88 -4.42 14.66
N LEU A 283 -8.64 -5.35 13.76
CA LEU A 283 -8.62 -5.14 12.32
C LEU A 283 -10.03 -5.25 11.72
N THR A 284 -10.61 -4.15 11.25
CA THR A 284 -11.83 -4.16 10.45
C THR A 284 -11.48 -4.12 8.98
N VAL A 285 -11.85 -5.16 8.22
CA VAL A 285 -11.56 -5.28 6.80
C VAL A 285 -12.72 -4.71 5.98
N LEU A 286 -12.46 -3.70 5.14
CA LEU A 286 -13.50 -3.13 4.27
C LEU A 286 -13.98 -4.16 3.24
N GLY A 287 -13.09 -4.94 2.63
CA GLY A 287 -13.38 -6.08 1.74
C GLY A 287 -14.05 -5.74 0.41
N MET A 288 -14.23 -4.46 0.13
CA MET A 288 -14.88 -3.94 -1.09
C MET A 288 -14.18 -2.70 -1.62
N PRO A 289 -14.45 -2.25 -2.87
CA PRO A 289 -13.87 -1.03 -3.40
C PRO A 289 -14.17 0.19 -2.50
N PRO A 290 -13.15 1.01 -2.16
CA PRO A 290 -13.29 2.12 -1.23
C PRO A 290 -13.93 3.36 -1.90
N ALA A 291 -15.22 3.27 -2.27
CA ALA A 291 -15.97 4.43 -2.72
C ALA A 291 -16.04 5.47 -1.59
N PRO A 292 -15.94 6.79 -1.87
CA PRO A 292 -15.84 7.83 -0.85
C PRO A 292 -16.95 7.81 0.20
N SER A 293 -18.21 7.53 -0.19
CA SER A 293 -19.33 7.43 0.75
C SER A 293 -19.22 6.22 1.68
N ILE A 294 -18.86 5.05 1.12
CA ILE A 294 -18.65 3.82 1.91
C ILE A 294 -17.47 4.02 2.87
N LEU A 295 -16.38 4.61 2.37
CA LEU A 295 -15.18 4.87 3.16
C LEU A 295 -15.47 5.82 4.31
N LYS A 296 -16.21 6.92 4.08
CA LYS A 296 -16.68 7.81 5.13
C LYS A 296 -17.43 7.07 6.24
N ASP A 297 -18.44 6.26 5.85
CA ASP A 297 -19.26 5.52 6.82
C ASP A 297 -18.41 4.51 7.62
N ALA A 298 -17.50 3.82 6.95
CA ALA A 298 -16.59 2.87 7.60
C ALA A 298 -15.61 3.59 8.56
N MET A 299 -15.04 4.72 8.13
CA MET A 299 -14.16 5.54 8.96
C MET A 299 -14.88 6.09 10.20
N GLN A 300 -16.14 6.51 10.06
CA GLN A 300 -16.94 7.01 11.20
C GLN A 300 -17.30 5.89 12.18
N LEU A 301 -17.51 4.66 11.69
CA LEU A 301 -17.78 3.50 12.53
C LEU A 301 -16.51 3.06 13.30
N VAL A 302 -15.39 2.90 12.59
CA VAL A 302 -14.14 2.35 13.14
C VAL A 302 -13.35 3.40 13.90
N ARG A 303 -13.38 4.67 13.46
CA ARG A 303 -12.64 5.81 14.02
C ARG A 303 -11.14 5.55 14.16
N PRO A 304 -10.47 5.15 13.07
CA PRO A 304 -9.07 4.73 13.12
C PRO A 304 -8.15 5.90 13.51
N ARG A 305 -7.10 5.58 14.26
CA ARG A 305 -6.01 6.51 14.59
C ARG A 305 -4.98 6.59 13.45
N VAL A 306 -4.70 5.46 12.84
CA VAL A 306 -3.80 5.34 11.69
C VAL A 306 -4.66 5.08 10.45
N VAL A 307 -4.44 5.86 9.40
CA VAL A 307 -5.14 5.74 8.13
C VAL A 307 -4.11 5.45 7.04
N MET A 308 -4.23 4.30 6.39
CA MET A 308 -3.37 3.92 5.27
C MET A 308 -4.18 3.77 3.99
N MET A 309 -3.75 4.41 2.93
CA MET A 309 -4.42 4.31 1.63
C MET A 309 -3.49 4.72 0.48
N VAL A 310 -3.83 4.31 -0.73
CA VAL A 310 -3.11 4.79 -1.92
C VAL A 310 -3.53 6.22 -2.26
N PRO A 311 -2.66 7.00 -2.96
CA PRO A 311 -2.93 8.42 -3.29
C PRO A 311 -4.25 8.66 -3.97
N LEU A 312 -4.67 7.80 -4.89
CA LEU A 312 -5.94 7.93 -5.61
C LEU A 312 -7.16 7.89 -4.67
N VAL A 313 -7.15 7.00 -3.69
CA VAL A 313 -8.24 6.88 -2.71
C VAL A 313 -8.28 8.12 -1.81
N LEU A 314 -7.12 8.59 -1.37
CA LEU A 314 -6.99 9.81 -0.57
C LEU A 314 -7.49 11.04 -1.33
N SER A 315 -7.09 11.20 -2.61
CA SER A 315 -7.54 12.30 -3.47
C SER A 315 -9.06 12.30 -3.64
N LYS A 316 -9.65 11.15 -3.93
CA LYS A 316 -11.12 11.02 -4.05
C LYS A 316 -11.86 11.29 -2.75
N LEU A 317 -11.31 10.87 -1.61
CA LEU A 317 -11.90 11.17 -0.30
C LEU A 317 -11.81 12.67 0.02
N ALA A 318 -10.68 13.31 -0.27
CA ALA A 318 -10.51 14.76 -0.07
C ALA A 318 -11.47 15.55 -0.99
N GLU A 319 -11.57 15.18 -2.26
CA GLU A 319 -12.51 15.79 -3.21
C GLU A 319 -13.95 15.64 -2.73
N PHE A 320 -14.36 14.45 -2.30
CA PHE A 320 -15.69 14.19 -1.77
C PHE A 320 -16.00 14.98 -0.48
N ALA A 321 -15.00 15.16 0.40
CA ALA A 321 -15.19 15.82 1.68
C ALA A 321 -15.18 17.35 1.59
N ILE A 322 -14.28 17.92 0.79
CA ILE A 322 -14.02 19.37 0.75
C ILE A 322 -13.97 19.96 -0.67
N GLY A 323 -14.17 19.17 -1.72
CA GLY A 323 -14.02 19.60 -3.13
C GLY A 323 -14.93 20.77 -3.49
N GLU A 324 -16.19 20.79 -3.03
CA GLU A 324 -17.11 21.90 -3.25
C GLU A 324 -16.54 23.24 -2.73
N PHE A 325 -15.90 23.22 -1.55
CA PHE A 325 -15.29 24.42 -0.97
C PHE A 325 -14.01 24.81 -1.69
N VAL A 326 -13.12 23.83 -1.93
CA VAL A 326 -11.80 24.02 -2.56
C VAL A 326 -11.94 24.53 -3.99
N ASN A 327 -12.88 23.99 -4.76
CA ASN A 327 -13.05 24.29 -6.19
C ASN A 327 -13.87 25.56 -6.46
N SER A 328 -14.57 26.10 -5.45
CA SER A 328 -15.28 27.37 -5.58
C SER A 328 -14.32 28.53 -5.85
N LYS A 329 -14.75 29.55 -6.59
CA LYS A 329 -13.94 30.74 -6.88
C LYS A 329 -13.40 31.41 -5.62
N THR A 330 -14.25 31.51 -4.58
CA THR A 330 -13.90 32.09 -3.27
C THR A 330 -12.94 31.16 -2.51
N GLY A 331 -13.15 29.84 -2.56
CA GLY A 331 -12.29 28.87 -1.90
C GLY A 331 -10.89 28.84 -2.50
N LYS A 332 -10.77 28.84 -3.83
CA LYS A 332 -9.47 28.94 -4.52
C LYS A 332 -8.72 30.19 -4.07
N ALA A 333 -9.36 31.37 -4.12
CA ALA A 333 -8.72 32.61 -3.71
C ALA A 333 -8.27 32.60 -2.23
N ARG A 334 -9.04 31.97 -1.31
CA ARG A 334 -8.64 31.82 0.09
C ARG A 334 -7.50 30.83 0.28
N LEU A 335 -7.47 29.75 -0.50
CA LEU A 335 -6.38 28.78 -0.46
C LEU A 335 -5.08 29.31 -1.07
N ASP A 336 -5.17 30.16 -2.12
CA ASP A 336 -4.01 30.84 -2.69
C ASP A 336 -3.40 31.81 -1.68
N ASP A 337 -4.25 32.46 -0.86
CA ASP A 337 -3.85 33.33 0.24
C ASP A 337 -4.04 32.65 1.62
N TYR A 338 -3.67 31.37 1.72
CA TYR A 338 -3.91 30.53 2.91
C TYR A 338 -3.31 31.12 4.20
N LYS A 339 -2.17 31.84 4.10
CA LYS A 339 -1.50 32.45 5.24
C LYS A 339 -2.36 33.55 5.92
N HIS A 340 -3.23 34.22 5.16
CA HIS A 340 -4.17 35.22 5.67
C HIS A 340 -5.58 34.66 5.90
N ASN A 341 -5.78 33.35 5.57
CA ASN A 341 -7.06 32.65 5.76
C ASN A 341 -6.91 31.36 6.61
N PRO A 342 -6.22 31.39 7.77
CA PRO A 342 -5.96 30.19 8.56
C PRO A 342 -7.24 29.52 9.08
N GLU A 343 -8.28 30.31 9.42
CA GLU A 343 -9.57 29.78 9.90
C GLU A 343 -10.28 28.94 8.82
N PHE A 344 -10.19 29.37 7.56
CA PHE A 344 -10.75 28.60 6.44
C PHE A 344 -10.00 27.28 6.26
N CYS A 345 -8.68 27.29 6.28
CA CYS A 345 -7.87 26.10 6.21
C CYS A 345 -8.13 25.13 7.38
N MET A 346 -8.27 25.67 8.60
CA MET A 346 -8.61 24.88 9.78
C MET A 346 -10.01 24.25 9.68
N ALA A 347 -11.01 24.98 9.15
CA ALA A 347 -12.33 24.43 8.90
C ALA A 347 -12.29 23.27 7.90
N LEU A 348 -11.58 23.41 6.76
CA LEU A 348 -11.40 22.33 5.78
C LEU A 348 -10.67 21.12 6.38
N ARG A 349 -9.60 21.35 7.16
CA ARG A 349 -8.91 20.31 7.91
C ARG A 349 -9.86 19.54 8.82
N THR A 350 -10.67 20.26 9.60
CA THR A 350 -11.63 19.65 10.54
C THR A 350 -12.67 18.81 9.80
N ILE A 351 -13.19 19.30 8.68
CA ILE A 351 -14.12 18.54 7.84
C ILE A 351 -13.46 17.26 7.35
N LEU A 352 -12.26 17.34 6.76
CA LEU A 352 -11.56 16.18 6.21
C LEU A 352 -11.24 15.14 7.29
N LEU A 353 -10.74 15.57 8.45
CA LEU A 353 -10.51 14.68 9.60
C LEU A 353 -11.81 14.05 10.11
N SER A 354 -12.93 14.78 10.10
CA SER A 354 -14.23 14.20 10.49
C SER A 354 -14.68 13.08 9.56
N TYR A 355 -14.39 13.19 8.24
CA TYR A 355 -14.64 12.12 7.28
C TYR A 355 -13.73 10.91 7.50
N MET A 356 -12.59 11.08 8.16
CA MET A 356 -11.68 10.01 8.60
C MET A 356 -12.00 9.48 10.02
N GLY A 357 -13.20 9.79 10.56
CA GLY A 357 -13.65 9.29 11.86
C GLY A 357 -13.30 10.22 13.04
N GLY A 358 -12.61 11.34 12.81
CA GLY A 358 -12.29 12.36 13.82
C GLY A 358 -11.19 11.99 14.81
N ASN A 359 -10.55 10.82 14.67
CA ASN A 359 -9.52 10.31 15.58
C ASN A 359 -8.15 10.11 14.92
N CYS A 360 -8.03 10.49 13.65
CA CYS A 360 -6.85 10.25 12.83
C CYS A 360 -5.64 11.06 13.31
N GLU A 361 -4.56 10.38 13.70
CA GLU A 361 -3.28 10.96 14.12
C GLU A 361 -2.22 10.91 13.02
N VAL A 362 -2.35 9.97 12.07
CA VAL A 362 -1.44 9.86 10.94
C VAL A 362 -2.14 9.30 9.71
N ILE A 363 -1.86 9.91 8.57
CA ILE A 363 -2.26 9.45 7.24
C ILE A 363 -0.98 9.03 6.52
N ILE A 364 -0.90 7.76 6.12
CA ILE A 364 0.23 7.22 5.37
C ILE A 364 -0.24 6.85 3.97
N THR A 365 0.45 7.34 2.96
CA THR A 365 0.20 6.95 1.58
C THR A 365 1.46 6.39 0.91
N GLY A 366 1.26 5.48 -0.02
CA GLY A 366 2.34 4.84 -0.75
C GLY A 366 1.85 4.02 -1.93
N GLY A 367 2.77 3.37 -2.65
CA GLY A 367 2.47 2.52 -3.79
C GLY A 367 2.28 3.27 -5.12
N ALA A 368 2.15 4.60 -5.09
CA ALA A 368 2.14 5.48 -6.27
C ALA A 368 2.55 6.89 -5.85
N ALA A 369 2.96 7.72 -6.83
CA ALA A 369 3.21 9.13 -6.59
C ALA A 369 1.90 9.86 -6.23
N ILE A 370 1.97 10.75 -5.25
CA ILE A 370 0.85 11.63 -4.91
C ILE A 370 0.83 12.83 -5.87
N PRO A 371 -0.36 13.26 -6.37
CA PRO A 371 -0.44 14.49 -7.16
C PRO A 371 0.03 15.71 -6.34
N GLU A 372 0.89 16.54 -6.95
CA GLU A 372 1.51 17.67 -6.26
C GLU A 372 0.49 18.64 -5.64
N TYR A 373 -0.63 18.89 -6.32
CA TYR A 373 -1.69 19.78 -5.83
C TYR A 373 -2.40 19.22 -4.58
N ILE A 374 -2.52 17.88 -4.47
CA ILE A 374 -3.08 17.22 -3.28
C ILE A 374 -2.07 17.27 -2.15
N GLU A 375 -0.80 17.00 -2.44
CA GLU A 375 0.26 17.07 -1.43
C GLU A 375 0.38 18.48 -0.85
N ASP A 376 0.42 19.52 -1.71
CA ASP A 376 0.44 20.91 -1.29
C ASP A 376 -0.80 21.29 -0.47
N LEU A 377 -1.99 20.87 -0.90
CA LEU A 377 -3.23 21.08 -0.15
C LEU A 377 -3.13 20.46 1.25
N LEU A 378 -2.77 19.19 1.34
CA LEU A 378 -2.77 18.46 2.61
C LEU A 378 -1.67 18.96 3.56
N ILE A 379 -0.46 19.17 3.06
CA ILE A 379 0.70 19.50 3.89
C ILE A 379 0.81 21.00 4.13
N THR A 380 0.86 21.80 3.05
CA THR A 380 1.16 23.22 3.15
C THR A 380 -0.04 24.01 3.64
N LYS A 381 -1.23 23.75 3.08
CA LYS A 381 -2.42 24.58 3.35
C LYS A 381 -3.23 24.07 4.53
N LEU A 382 -3.49 22.75 4.61
CA LEU A 382 -4.31 22.17 5.67
C LEU A 382 -3.48 21.62 6.85
N GLN A 383 -2.18 21.48 6.72
CA GLN A 383 -1.28 20.93 7.76
C GLN A 383 -1.80 19.60 8.32
N MET A 384 -2.25 18.70 7.43
CA MET A 384 -2.73 17.38 7.82
C MET A 384 -1.59 16.53 8.40
N PRO A 385 -1.88 15.58 9.30
CA PRO A 385 -0.88 14.64 9.82
C PRO A 385 -0.55 13.58 8.77
N PHE A 386 0.14 13.96 7.71
CA PHE A 386 0.36 13.20 6.49
C PHE A 386 1.83 12.90 6.25
N VAL A 387 2.12 11.67 5.81
CA VAL A 387 3.44 11.23 5.35
C VAL A 387 3.31 10.30 4.16
N THR A 388 4.37 10.20 3.37
CA THR A 388 4.48 9.21 2.29
C THR A 388 5.48 8.12 2.67
N GLY A 389 5.29 6.93 2.08
CA GLY A 389 6.24 5.84 2.12
C GLY A 389 6.55 5.33 0.71
N TYR A 390 7.74 4.81 0.53
CA TYR A 390 8.17 4.16 -0.70
C TYR A 390 8.62 2.74 -0.43
N GLY A 391 8.29 1.89 -1.38
CA GLY A 391 8.69 0.50 -1.35
C GLY A 391 8.20 -0.29 -2.54
N MET A 392 8.56 -1.56 -2.56
CA MET A 392 8.22 -2.49 -3.63
C MET A 392 8.08 -3.91 -3.07
N THR A 393 7.46 -4.80 -3.83
CA THR A 393 7.21 -6.18 -3.37
C THR A 393 8.51 -6.89 -2.96
N GLU A 394 9.57 -6.64 -3.69
CA GLU A 394 10.91 -7.19 -3.46
C GLU A 394 11.56 -6.74 -2.15
N CYS A 395 10.97 -5.74 -1.48
CA CYS A 395 11.42 -5.23 -0.17
C CYS A 395 10.37 -5.41 0.93
N GLY A 396 9.35 -6.17 0.70
CA GLY A 396 8.34 -6.63 1.62
C GLY A 396 7.46 -5.68 2.46
N PRO A 397 7.04 -4.44 2.10
CA PRO A 397 7.44 -3.64 0.95
C PRO A 397 8.47 -2.53 1.25
N LEU A 398 8.71 -2.15 2.52
CA LEU A 398 9.15 -0.83 2.96
C LEU A 398 10.63 -0.58 2.74
N ILE A 399 10.96 0.54 2.10
CA ILE A 399 12.32 1.06 1.90
C ILE A 399 12.50 2.38 2.65
N SER A 400 11.53 3.30 2.52
CA SER A 400 11.57 4.59 3.20
C SER A 400 10.19 5.02 3.68
N LEU A 401 10.14 5.86 4.71
CA LEU A 401 8.92 6.40 5.29
C LEU A 401 9.16 7.81 5.83
N GLY A 402 8.19 8.69 5.60
CA GLY A 402 8.21 10.04 6.15
C GLY A 402 7.93 10.06 7.65
N HIS A 403 8.47 11.08 8.32
CA HIS A 403 8.21 11.34 9.73
C HIS A 403 7.25 12.52 9.90
N LEU A 404 6.28 12.38 10.79
CA LEU A 404 5.36 13.47 11.13
C LEU A 404 6.14 14.69 11.64
N GLY A 405 5.75 15.87 11.15
CA GLY A 405 6.38 17.15 11.51
C GLY A 405 7.74 17.42 10.86
N GLN A 406 8.30 16.48 10.08
CA GLN A 406 9.57 16.62 9.36
C GLN A 406 9.44 16.28 7.87
N TYR A 407 8.21 16.14 7.39
CA TYR A 407 7.94 15.76 6.02
C TYR A 407 8.41 16.85 5.03
N LYS A 408 9.14 16.44 4.02
CA LYS A 408 9.59 17.30 2.90
C LYS A 408 8.69 17.03 1.69
N LEU A 409 8.16 18.09 1.08
CA LEU A 409 7.31 17.95 -0.13
C LEU A 409 8.06 17.18 -1.23
N LYS A 410 7.33 16.32 -1.95
CA LYS A 410 7.83 15.46 -3.03
C LYS A 410 8.81 14.37 -2.57
N SER A 411 9.01 14.21 -1.27
CA SER A 411 9.87 13.17 -0.74
C SER A 411 9.13 11.85 -0.54
N CYS A 412 9.90 10.78 -0.46
CA CYS A 412 9.43 9.46 -0.04
C CYS A 412 9.80 9.14 1.41
N GLY A 413 10.27 10.15 2.17
CA GLY A 413 10.75 9.99 3.54
C GLY A 413 12.20 9.52 3.64
N GLU A 414 12.62 9.25 4.87
CA GLU A 414 13.96 8.75 5.20
C GLU A 414 14.02 7.22 5.01
N ILE A 415 15.21 6.70 4.73
CA ILE A 415 15.43 5.25 4.65
C ILE A 415 15.22 4.66 6.05
N ILE A 416 14.43 3.56 6.12
CA ILE A 416 14.11 2.92 7.39
C ILE A 416 15.33 2.21 8.00
N GLU A 417 15.28 1.92 9.30
CA GLU A 417 16.42 1.57 10.14
C GLU A 417 17.16 0.29 9.75
N ARG A 418 16.49 -0.64 9.06
CA ARG A 418 17.08 -1.92 8.64
C ARG A 418 17.38 -2.00 7.16
N MET A 419 17.31 -0.85 6.50
CA MET A 419 17.63 -0.70 5.09
C MET A 419 18.76 0.31 4.90
N GLU A 420 19.52 0.11 3.87
CA GLU A 420 20.49 1.06 3.35
C GLU A 420 20.09 1.40 1.91
N ALA A 421 20.30 2.65 1.50
CA ALA A 421 20.12 3.04 0.11
C ALA A 421 21.31 3.88 -0.36
N ARG A 422 21.61 3.75 -1.65
CA ARG A 422 22.53 4.63 -2.36
C ARG A 422 22.01 4.96 -3.74
N ILE A 423 22.41 6.08 -4.27
CA ILE A 423 22.11 6.46 -5.66
C ILE A 423 23.30 6.09 -6.53
N ASP A 424 23.05 5.38 -7.62
CA ASP A 424 24.08 5.02 -8.62
C ASP A 424 24.41 6.25 -9.48
N SER A 425 25.14 7.19 -8.89
CA SER A 425 25.51 8.48 -9.45
C SER A 425 26.84 8.97 -8.86
N SER A 426 27.57 9.78 -9.61
CA SER A 426 28.78 10.44 -9.12
C SER A 426 28.51 11.56 -8.10
N ASP A 427 27.30 12.11 -8.09
CA ASP A 427 26.80 13.08 -7.11
C ASP A 427 25.37 12.71 -6.69
N PRO A 428 25.21 11.87 -5.67
CA PRO A 428 23.90 11.35 -5.25
C PRO A 428 22.94 12.41 -4.73
N TYR A 429 23.46 13.60 -4.41
CA TYR A 429 22.65 14.72 -3.90
C TYR A 429 22.02 15.57 -5.02
N ASN A 430 22.73 15.72 -6.14
CA ASN A 430 22.33 16.65 -7.20
C ASN A 430 22.09 15.95 -8.55
N MET A 431 22.64 14.75 -8.75
CA MET A 431 22.51 14.00 -9.99
C MET A 431 21.64 12.77 -9.79
N VAL A 432 20.54 12.70 -10.54
CA VAL A 432 19.64 11.54 -10.55
C VAL A 432 20.38 10.28 -10.99
N GLY A 433 20.21 9.21 -10.22
CA GLY A 433 20.70 7.88 -10.54
C GLY A 433 19.73 6.80 -10.09
N GLU A 434 20.02 5.54 -10.42
CA GLU A 434 19.22 4.42 -9.95
C GLU A 434 19.33 4.28 -8.43
N VAL A 435 18.19 4.09 -7.77
CA VAL A 435 18.15 3.81 -6.33
C VAL A 435 18.53 2.35 -6.12
N LEU A 436 19.64 2.13 -5.42
CA LEU A 436 20.12 0.81 -5.02
C LEU A 436 19.88 0.63 -3.54
N VAL A 437 19.38 -0.56 -3.13
CA VAL A 437 19.05 -0.82 -1.73
C VAL A 437 19.67 -2.13 -1.23
N ARG A 438 19.91 -2.18 0.09
CA ARG A 438 20.40 -3.36 0.80
C ARG A 438 19.81 -3.39 2.21
N GLY A 439 19.54 -4.57 2.75
CA GLY A 439 19.05 -4.71 4.13
C GLY A 439 18.19 -5.94 4.37
N ASP A 440 17.59 -5.98 5.56
CA ASP A 440 16.82 -7.13 6.03
C ASP A 440 15.48 -7.32 5.30
N ASN A 441 14.98 -6.28 4.63
CA ASN A 441 13.71 -6.30 3.91
C ASN A 441 13.80 -6.93 2.52
N LEU A 442 15.00 -7.28 2.03
CA LEU A 442 15.15 -7.80 0.68
C LEU A 442 14.59 -9.21 0.52
N LEU A 443 14.11 -9.48 -0.69
CA LEU A 443 13.67 -10.79 -1.15
C LEU A 443 14.81 -11.82 -1.06
N LEU A 444 14.45 -13.10 -0.96
CA LEU A 444 15.37 -14.22 -1.11
C LEU A 444 15.76 -14.48 -2.58
N GLY A 445 14.93 -14.04 -3.51
CA GLY A 445 15.05 -14.25 -4.94
C GLY A 445 13.69 -14.39 -5.62
N TYR A 446 13.69 -14.85 -6.88
CA TYR A 446 12.48 -15.10 -7.65
C TYR A 446 12.23 -16.59 -7.81
N TYR A 447 11.07 -17.08 -7.37
CA TYR A 447 10.73 -18.50 -7.37
C TYR A 447 10.83 -19.11 -8.77
N LYS A 448 11.67 -20.15 -8.92
CA LYS A 448 11.97 -20.83 -10.19
C LYS A 448 12.44 -19.90 -11.32
N ASN A 449 13.10 -18.77 -10.98
CA ASN A 449 13.57 -17.81 -11.99
C ASN A 449 14.93 -17.18 -11.60
N PRO A 450 16.02 -17.96 -11.59
CA PRO A 450 17.35 -17.49 -11.22
C PRO A 450 17.93 -16.46 -12.21
N GLU A 451 17.48 -16.46 -13.47
CA GLU A 451 17.91 -15.48 -14.47
C GLU A 451 17.47 -14.07 -14.07
N ALA A 452 16.19 -13.93 -13.69
CA ALA A 452 15.67 -12.65 -13.23
C ALA A 452 16.36 -12.14 -11.96
N GLU A 453 16.87 -13.05 -11.11
CA GLU A 453 17.63 -12.70 -9.92
C GLU A 453 18.99 -12.09 -10.27
N SER A 454 19.70 -12.70 -11.23
CA SER A 454 21.03 -12.21 -11.66
C SER A 454 21.00 -10.79 -12.27
N GLU A 455 19.85 -10.36 -12.82
CA GLU A 455 19.68 -9.05 -13.43
C GLU A 455 19.49 -7.92 -12.39
N VAL A 456 18.98 -8.25 -11.19
CA VAL A 456 18.54 -7.25 -10.21
C VAL A 456 19.56 -7.01 -9.10
N PHE A 457 20.62 -7.80 -9.00
CA PHE A 457 21.68 -7.56 -8.03
C PHE A 457 22.97 -7.07 -8.70
N THR A 458 23.61 -6.09 -8.06
CA THR A 458 24.96 -5.67 -8.44
C THR A 458 26.00 -6.68 -7.95
N LYS A 459 27.22 -6.62 -8.48
CA LYS A 459 28.32 -7.53 -8.07
C LYS A 459 28.68 -7.39 -6.59
N ASP A 460 28.44 -6.24 -5.99
CA ASP A 460 28.69 -5.91 -4.57
C ASP A 460 27.44 -6.09 -3.69
N GLY A 461 26.40 -6.78 -4.20
CA GLY A 461 25.24 -7.25 -3.42
C GLY A 461 24.13 -6.23 -3.18
N TRP A 462 24.09 -5.12 -3.93
CA TRP A 462 22.98 -4.18 -3.88
C TRP A 462 21.85 -4.60 -4.83
N PHE A 463 20.63 -4.43 -4.36
CA PHE A 463 19.45 -4.67 -5.19
C PHE A 463 19.12 -3.43 -6.01
N ARG A 464 18.90 -3.61 -7.30
CA ARG A 464 18.48 -2.60 -8.27
C ARG A 464 16.96 -2.43 -8.22
N THR A 465 16.48 -1.29 -7.74
CA THR A 465 15.03 -1.06 -7.67
C THR A 465 14.40 -0.80 -9.04
N GLY A 466 15.20 -0.34 -10.00
CA GLY A 466 14.73 0.16 -11.29
C GLY A 466 14.04 1.52 -11.19
N ASP A 467 14.06 2.15 -10.02
CA ASP A 467 13.54 3.50 -9.77
C ASP A 467 14.69 4.50 -9.74
N LEU A 468 14.46 5.70 -10.24
CA LEU A 468 15.43 6.79 -10.33
C LEU A 468 15.15 7.85 -9.27
N GLY A 469 16.21 8.36 -8.63
CA GLY A 469 16.05 9.37 -7.59
C GLY A 469 17.34 10.02 -7.14
N THR A 470 17.23 10.82 -6.07
CA THR A 470 18.30 11.46 -5.31
C THR A 470 18.08 11.27 -3.82
N ILE A 471 19.14 11.38 -3.02
CA ILE A 471 19.07 11.41 -1.55
C ILE A 471 19.68 12.73 -1.10
N ASP A 472 18.99 13.48 -0.23
CA ASP A 472 19.55 14.71 0.31
C ASP A 472 20.50 14.47 1.51
N CYS A 473 21.11 15.55 2.03
CA CYS A 473 22.08 15.47 3.12
C CYS A 473 21.49 14.94 4.45
N ASP A 474 20.16 14.95 4.60
CA ASP A 474 19.47 14.42 5.78
C ASP A 474 19.05 12.95 5.60
N GLY A 475 19.36 12.34 4.44
CA GLY A 475 18.98 10.96 4.11
C GLY A 475 17.57 10.81 3.57
N THR A 476 16.91 11.91 3.20
CA THR A 476 15.57 11.88 2.60
C THR A 476 15.64 11.50 1.12
N LEU A 477 14.85 10.52 0.71
CA LEU A 477 14.76 10.01 -0.66
C LEU A 477 13.74 10.80 -1.48
N PHE A 478 14.11 11.15 -2.71
CA PHE A 478 13.25 11.76 -3.72
C PHE A 478 13.27 10.91 -4.98
N LEU A 479 12.10 10.50 -5.47
CA LEU A 479 11.96 9.72 -6.70
C LEU A 479 11.51 10.62 -7.85
N VAL A 480 12.04 10.37 -9.04
CA VAL A 480 11.72 11.13 -10.26
C VAL A 480 11.10 10.27 -11.36
N GLY A 481 11.29 8.95 -11.35
CA GLY A 481 10.73 8.06 -12.35
C GLY A 481 11.34 6.67 -12.35
N ARG A 482 11.19 5.95 -13.46
CA ARG A 482 11.73 4.59 -13.64
C ARG A 482 12.77 4.51 -14.71
N CYS A 483 13.81 3.69 -14.50
CA CYS A 483 14.86 3.43 -15.49
C CYS A 483 14.29 3.01 -16.86
N LYS A 484 13.30 2.12 -16.85
CA LYS A 484 12.69 1.57 -18.08
C LYS A 484 11.75 2.54 -18.81
N SER A 485 11.29 3.58 -18.14
CA SER A 485 10.41 4.62 -18.71
C SER A 485 11.17 5.85 -19.17
N MET A 486 12.40 6.02 -18.73
CA MET A 486 13.23 7.17 -19.08
C MET A 486 13.37 7.29 -20.60
N LEU A 487 13.16 8.50 -21.12
CA LEU A 487 13.34 8.86 -22.52
C LEU A 487 14.59 9.71 -22.67
N LEU A 488 15.12 9.76 -23.87
CA LEU A 488 16.30 10.55 -24.18
C LEU A 488 15.92 11.67 -25.15
N SER A 489 16.16 12.92 -24.77
CA SER A 489 15.95 14.06 -25.66
C SER A 489 16.98 14.10 -26.79
N SER A 490 16.71 14.83 -27.85
CA SER A 490 17.60 14.98 -29.02
C SER A 490 18.99 15.53 -28.67
N ASN A 491 19.12 16.26 -27.55
CA ASN A 491 20.38 16.79 -27.03
C ASN A 491 21.05 15.89 -25.98
N GLY A 492 20.56 14.64 -25.80
CA GLY A 492 21.14 13.65 -24.90
C GLY A 492 20.79 13.82 -23.41
N GLN A 493 19.80 14.66 -23.08
CA GLN A 493 19.33 14.82 -21.70
C GLN A 493 18.25 13.80 -21.37
N ASN A 494 18.29 13.28 -20.15
CA ASN A 494 17.28 12.37 -19.64
C ASN A 494 15.94 13.10 -19.41
N VAL A 495 14.86 12.51 -19.90
CA VAL A 495 13.49 12.96 -19.69
C VAL A 495 12.73 11.89 -18.93
N TYR A 496 12.07 12.28 -17.85
CA TYR A 496 11.30 11.41 -16.99
C TYR A 496 9.81 11.60 -17.28
N PRO A 497 9.19 10.71 -18.06
CA PRO A 497 7.79 10.86 -18.48
C PRO A 497 6.83 11.02 -17.30
N GLU A 498 7.06 10.29 -16.21
CA GLU A 498 6.20 10.29 -15.04
C GLU A 498 6.09 11.69 -14.39
N GLU A 499 7.17 12.47 -14.38
CA GLU A 499 7.13 13.85 -13.86
C GLU A 499 6.27 14.78 -14.73
N ILE A 500 6.30 14.56 -16.04
CA ILE A 500 5.50 15.34 -17.00
C ILE A 500 4.03 14.94 -16.86
N GLU A 501 3.75 13.63 -16.78
CA GLU A 501 2.42 13.05 -16.67
C GLU A 501 1.70 13.46 -15.39
N VAL A 502 2.40 13.55 -14.27
CA VAL A 502 1.84 14.07 -13.00
C VAL A 502 1.32 15.49 -13.19
N LYS A 503 2.08 16.36 -13.87
CA LYS A 503 1.68 17.75 -14.17
C LYS A 503 0.55 17.80 -15.19
N MET A 504 0.60 16.94 -16.21
CA MET A 504 -0.42 16.85 -17.26
C MET A 504 -1.76 16.36 -16.71
N ASN A 505 -1.76 15.32 -15.88
CA ASN A 505 -2.97 14.76 -15.26
C ASN A 505 -3.62 15.72 -14.24
N ALA A 506 -2.94 16.78 -13.83
CA ALA A 506 -3.50 17.86 -13.02
C ALA A 506 -4.24 18.94 -13.84
N LEU A 507 -4.13 18.91 -15.16
CA LEU A 507 -4.79 19.86 -16.05
C LEU A 507 -6.27 19.50 -16.29
N PRO A 508 -7.14 20.49 -16.60
CA PRO A 508 -8.56 20.24 -16.81
C PRO A 508 -8.85 19.22 -17.92
N TYR A 509 -9.90 18.44 -17.76
CA TYR A 509 -10.45 17.47 -18.71
C TYR A 509 -9.53 16.30 -19.08
N ILE A 510 -8.45 16.05 -18.36
CA ILE A 510 -7.57 14.90 -18.54
C ILE A 510 -7.88 13.87 -17.47
N ALA A 511 -8.27 12.66 -17.88
CA ALA A 511 -8.45 11.52 -16.96
C ALA A 511 -7.14 10.78 -16.73
N GLU A 512 -6.40 10.50 -17.81
CA GLU A 512 -5.13 9.80 -17.78
C GLU A 512 -4.26 10.25 -18.95
N SER A 513 -2.95 10.27 -18.76
CA SER A 513 -2.02 10.53 -19.85
C SER A 513 -0.74 9.72 -19.70
N ILE A 514 -0.07 9.45 -20.82
CA ILE A 514 1.31 8.97 -20.87
C ILE A 514 2.10 9.76 -21.90
N VAL A 515 3.39 9.93 -21.63
CA VAL A 515 4.34 10.54 -22.58
C VAL A 515 5.15 9.45 -23.24
N VAL A 516 5.16 9.45 -24.54
CA VAL A 516 5.93 8.52 -25.39
C VAL A 516 6.88 9.30 -26.29
N GLN A 517 7.92 8.61 -26.77
CA GLN A 517 8.84 9.18 -27.74
C GLN A 517 8.54 8.63 -29.14
N ARG A 518 8.33 9.53 -30.11
CA ARG A 518 8.16 9.19 -31.52
C ARG A 518 9.23 9.90 -32.35
N GLY A 519 10.26 9.18 -32.68
CA GLY A 519 11.48 9.76 -33.28
C GLY A 519 12.17 10.68 -32.26
N GLU A 520 12.34 11.95 -32.62
CA GLU A 520 12.95 12.97 -31.73
C GLU A 520 11.91 13.76 -30.91
N LYS A 521 10.61 13.48 -31.08
CA LYS A 521 9.52 14.22 -30.45
C LYS A 521 8.94 13.48 -29.25
N PHE A 522 8.56 14.22 -28.22
CA PHE A 522 7.73 13.71 -27.14
C PHE A 522 6.27 14.00 -27.45
N VAL A 523 5.45 12.95 -27.38
CA VAL A 523 4.02 12.97 -27.70
C VAL A 523 3.24 12.56 -26.47
N ALA A 524 2.22 13.34 -26.14
CA ALA A 524 1.28 13.00 -25.06
C ALA A 524 0.12 12.17 -25.61
N LEU A 525 -0.07 10.97 -25.11
CA LEU A 525 -1.30 10.20 -25.33
C LEU A 525 -2.26 10.54 -24.19
N ILE A 526 -3.46 11.02 -24.48
CA ILE A 526 -4.39 11.58 -23.49
C ILE A 526 -5.74 10.87 -23.57
N VAL A 527 -6.22 10.38 -22.43
CA VAL A 527 -7.60 9.92 -22.25
C VAL A 527 -8.41 11.04 -21.62
N PRO A 528 -9.50 11.49 -22.28
CA PRO A 528 -10.36 12.56 -21.79
C PRO A 528 -11.11 12.19 -20.51
N ASN A 529 -11.38 13.18 -19.65
CA ASN A 529 -12.32 13.05 -18.54
C ASN A 529 -13.76 13.30 -19.04
N ALA A 530 -14.43 12.22 -19.46
CA ALA A 530 -15.76 12.28 -20.06
C ALA A 530 -16.83 12.90 -19.11
N GLU A 531 -16.72 12.67 -17.80
CA GLU A 531 -17.66 13.23 -16.81
C GLU A 531 -17.54 14.75 -16.74
N GLN A 532 -16.30 15.25 -16.68
CA GLN A 532 -16.04 16.69 -16.64
C GLN A 532 -16.45 17.36 -17.96
N LEU A 533 -16.16 16.74 -19.10
CA LEU A 533 -16.57 17.23 -20.42
C LEU A 533 -18.09 17.36 -20.54
N ALA A 534 -18.82 16.32 -20.09
CA ALA A 534 -20.28 16.31 -20.14
C ALA A 534 -20.90 17.37 -19.21
N SER A 535 -20.35 17.54 -18.01
CA SER A 535 -20.87 18.51 -17.03
C SER A 535 -20.68 19.97 -17.45
N GLU A 536 -19.64 20.25 -18.25
CA GLU A 536 -19.30 21.61 -18.70
C GLU A 536 -19.68 21.88 -20.17
N GLY A 537 -20.31 20.90 -20.85
CA GLY A 537 -20.82 21.05 -22.22
C GLY A 537 -19.72 21.19 -23.28
N VAL A 538 -18.54 20.65 -23.05
CA VAL A 538 -17.39 20.68 -23.94
C VAL A 538 -17.54 19.60 -25.02
N ASN A 539 -17.61 19.97 -26.29
CA ASN A 539 -17.66 19.05 -27.43
C ASN A 539 -16.26 18.70 -27.96
N ALA A 540 -16.19 17.76 -28.90
CA ALA A 540 -14.92 17.25 -29.43
C ALA A 540 -14.04 18.33 -30.08
N GLU A 541 -14.63 19.29 -30.80
CA GLU A 541 -13.90 20.40 -31.46
C GLU A 541 -13.33 21.36 -30.39
N THR A 542 -14.15 21.75 -29.44
CA THR A 542 -13.75 22.58 -28.29
C THR A 542 -12.70 21.90 -27.45
N TYR A 543 -12.79 20.56 -27.30
CA TYR A 543 -11.85 19.77 -26.52
C TYR A 543 -10.43 19.82 -27.09
N SER A 544 -10.26 19.70 -28.42
CA SER A 544 -8.93 19.79 -29.06
C SER A 544 -8.27 21.13 -28.75
N VAL A 545 -9.02 22.23 -28.88
CA VAL A 545 -8.51 23.58 -28.57
C VAL A 545 -8.13 23.74 -27.09
N VAL A 546 -8.87 23.09 -26.18
CA VAL A 546 -8.52 23.10 -24.76
C VAL A 546 -7.25 22.32 -24.52
N MET A 547 -7.06 21.18 -25.18
CA MET A 547 -5.84 20.37 -25.06
C MET A 547 -4.60 21.10 -25.59
N GLU A 548 -4.71 21.82 -26.69
CA GLU A 548 -3.64 22.71 -27.20
C GLU A 548 -3.19 23.69 -26.10
N LYS A 549 -4.15 24.37 -25.47
CA LYS A 549 -3.86 25.30 -24.36
C LYS A 549 -3.26 24.59 -23.13
N ASN A 550 -3.73 23.40 -22.83
CA ASN A 550 -3.16 22.58 -21.73
C ASN A 550 -1.70 22.21 -22.02
N ILE A 551 -1.38 21.79 -23.24
CA ILE A 551 0.01 21.49 -23.65
C ILE A 551 0.87 22.76 -23.62
N GLU A 552 0.37 23.90 -24.08
CA GLU A 552 1.09 25.18 -23.96
C GLU A 552 1.34 25.56 -22.50
N ALA A 553 0.37 25.37 -21.62
CA ALA A 553 0.51 25.64 -20.19
C ALA A 553 1.52 24.67 -19.54
N LEU A 554 1.45 23.37 -19.86
CA LEU A 554 2.39 22.36 -19.41
C LEU A 554 3.82 22.70 -19.84
N ASN A 555 4.03 23.04 -21.10
CA ASN A 555 5.35 23.35 -21.66
C ASN A 555 6.03 24.56 -21.01
N LYS A 556 5.26 25.43 -20.34
CA LYS A 556 5.82 26.53 -19.51
C LYS A 556 6.30 26.07 -18.14
N LEU A 557 5.85 24.88 -17.69
CA LEU A 557 6.15 24.31 -16.38
C LEU A 557 7.25 23.24 -16.40
N ILE A 558 7.69 22.86 -17.60
CA ILE A 558 8.70 21.81 -17.80
C ILE A 558 9.91 22.36 -18.57
N PRO A 559 11.09 21.76 -18.41
CA PRO A 559 12.30 22.19 -19.14
C PRO A 559 12.14 22.14 -20.65
N ALA A 560 12.81 23.05 -21.36
CA ALA A 560 12.71 23.15 -22.83
C ALA A 560 13.06 21.84 -23.56
N TYR A 561 14.00 21.06 -23.04
CA TYR A 561 14.42 19.79 -23.63
C TYR A 561 13.41 18.64 -23.45
N SER A 562 12.41 18.80 -22.59
CA SER A 562 11.38 17.81 -22.30
C SER A 562 9.98 18.23 -22.76
N GLN A 563 9.86 19.32 -23.51
CA GLN A 563 8.58 19.85 -23.96
C GLN A 563 7.84 18.87 -24.88
N ILE A 564 6.53 18.81 -24.67
CA ILE A 564 5.62 18.01 -25.48
C ILE A 564 5.40 18.72 -26.82
N SER A 565 5.69 18.02 -27.89
CA SER A 565 5.62 18.56 -29.27
C SER A 565 4.26 18.32 -29.91
N ASP A 566 3.52 17.30 -29.46
CA ASP A 566 2.26 16.88 -30.05
C ASP A 566 1.43 16.08 -29.05
N PHE A 567 0.14 15.86 -29.30
CA PHE A 567 -0.71 15.02 -28.50
C PHE A 567 -1.68 14.19 -29.34
N GLU A 568 -2.05 13.03 -28.84
CA GLU A 568 -3.03 12.12 -29.43
C GLU A 568 -4.15 11.88 -28.42
N LEU A 569 -5.39 12.14 -28.81
CA LEU A 569 -6.57 11.83 -28.01
C LEU A 569 -6.94 10.35 -28.15
N ARG A 570 -7.33 9.73 -27.07
CA ARG A 570 -7.73 8.34 -27.03
C ARG A 570 -9.17 8.21 -26.54
N ASP A 571 -9.95 7.43 -27.26
CA ASP A 571 -11.33 7.12 -26.89
C ASP A 571 -11.41 6.03 -25.81
N GLU A 572 -10.37 5.19 -25.71
CA GLU A 572 -10.31 4.08 -24.77
C GLU A 572 -9.27 4.31 -23.67
N PRO A 573 -9.56 3.92 -22.43
CA PRO A 573 -8.59 3.91 -21.33
C PRO A 573 -7.34 3.10 -21.68
N PHE A 574 -6.21 3.45 -21.05
CA PHE A 574 -4.99 2.66 -21.21
C PHE A 574 -5.15 1.25 -20.64
N ALA A 575 -4.59 0.25 -21.34
CA ALA A 575 -4.49 -1.10 -20.82
C ALA A 575 -3.61 -1.10 -19.57
N LYS A 576 -4.14 -1.67 -18.49
CA LYS A 576 -3.48 -1.67 -17.18
C LYS A 576 -3.08 -3.07 -16.76
N THR A 577 -2.05 -3.13 -15.93
CA THR A 577 -1.75 -4.35 -15.18
C THR A 577 -2.87 -4.58 -14.16
N PRO A 578 -3.02 -5.79 -13.62
CA PRO A 578 -3.95 -6.04 -12.53
C PRO A 578 -3.80 -5.11 -11.32
N LYS A 579 -2.59 -4.55 -11.11
CA LYS A 579 -2.28 -3.56 -10.06
C LYS A 579 -2.64 -2.11 -10.44
N GLY A 580 -3.26 -1.88 -11.61
CA GLY A 580 -3.68 -0.55 -12.06
C GLY A 580 -2.61 0.27 -12.77
N SER A 581 -1.37 -0.20 -12.90
CA SER A 581 -0.32 0.50 -13.64
C SER A 581 -0.51 0.36 -15.14
N ILE A 582 -0.32 1.44 -15.90
CA ILE A 582 -0.44 1.44 -17.37
C ILE A 582 0.66 0.55 -17.99
N LYS A 583 0.27 -0.32 -18.92
CA LYS A 583 1.18 -1.18 -19.70
C LYS A 583 1.85 -0.36 -20.79
N ARG A 584 2.80 0.50 -20.42
CA ARG A 584 3.47 1.46 -21.33
C ARG A 584 4.06 0.80 -22.58
N TYR A 585 4.54 -0.43 -22.49
CA TYR A 585 5.13 -1.17 -23.60
C TYR A 585 4.17 -1.42 -24.78
N LEU A 586 2.86 -1.24 -24.57
CA LEU A 586 1.85 -1.33 -25.64
C LEU A 586 1.70 -0.03 -26.45
N TYR A 587 2.32 1.05 -26.01
CA TYR A 587 2.10 2.40 -26.56
C TYR A 587 3.40 3.09 -27.05
N LYS A 588 4.44 2.30 -27.30
CA LYS A 588 5.73 2.79 -27.81
C LYS A 588 5.63 3.24 -29.27
#